data_97a5d2ceba322c091de0088d43239123
#
_entry.id   97a5d2ceba322c091de0088d43239123
#
_cell.length_a   1.000
_cell.length_b   1.000
_cell.length_c   1.000
_cell.angle_alpha   90.00
_cell.angle_beta   90.00
_cell.angle_gamma   90.00
#
_symmetry.space_group_name_H-M   'P 1'
#
loop_
_entity.id
_entity.type
_entity.pdbx_description
1 polymer ?
#
loop_
_entity_poly.entity_id
_entity_poly.type
_entity_poly.pdbx_seq_one_letter_code
_entity_poly.pdbx_strand_id
1 'polypeptide(L)'
;MKEKQSLLAQGKLLEPKLDVVFHALFREENKDLLGALTSGILKEEVKIKTTDKNRYVDIEEADDTLGVMDLRAELENGAHCIIEIQLKHCENEPERILYYWADAYSRQIKRGDRFGKLEKTISIAILDHELEELRGMEEIGVKWQIRDELTGKRILTDRLELIIIELPKARKMYKTNPNNTICQWMLFLDNPNQKEVVRIMKENKDINKAIDELEQVSGNEKLRRIAELKEKYIRDEQASIAYAQNEGYRQGEAKGKAEEKTEVAKKLLKKQMPIRDIAEVTGLSLEEIERLK
;
A
#
# COMPACT_ATOMS: atom_id res chain seq x y z
N MET A 1 -11.30 29.49 8.70
CA MET A 1 -12.22 28.33 8.65
C MET A 1 -13.10 28.26 7.41
N LYS A 2 -13.86 29.29 7.05
CA LYS A 2 -14.72 29.28 5.84
C LYS A 2 -13.94 29.11 4.52
N GLU A 3 -12.76 29.73 4.44
CA GLU A 3 -11.90 29.68 3.25
C GLU A 3 -11.27 28.28 3.05
N LYS A 4 -10.79 27.64 4.12
CA LYS A 4 -10.31 26.25 4.14
C LYS A 4 -11.41 25.26 3.72
N GLN A 5 -12.62 25.41 4.24
CA GLN A 5 -13.76 24.59 3.83
C GLN A 5 -14.07 24.75 2.34
N SER A 6 -13.81 25.94 1.75
CA SER A 6 -13.97 26.18 0.33
C SER A 6 -12.92 25.48 -0.52
N LEU A 7 -11.64 25.44 -0.09
CA LEU A 7 -10.56 24.74 -0.81
C LEU A 7 -10.75 23.23 -0.78
N LEU A 8 -11.07 22.66 0.38
CA LEU A 8 -11.42 21.24 0.53
C LEU A 8 -12.63 20.88 -0.35
N ALA A 9 -13.68 21.71 -0.34
CA ALA A 9 -14.88 21.49 -1.15
C ALA A 9 -14.62 21.58 -2.67
N GLN A 10 -13.54 22.24 -3.09
CA GLN A 10 -13.13 22.34 -4.50
C GLN A 10 -12.22 21.20 -4.96
N GLY A 11 -11.85 20.25 -4.08
CA GLY A 11 -10.99 19.11 -4.42
C GLY A 11 -9.59 19.54 -4.89
N LYS A 12 -9.02 20.60 -4.31
CA LYS A 12 -7.76 21.20 -4.77
C LYS A 12 -6.52 20.74 -4.01
N LEU A 13 -6.69 20.05 -2.89
CA LEU A 13 -5.56 19.52 -2.14
C LEU A 13 -5.02 18.25 -2.80
N LEU A 14 -3.70 18.13 -2.83
CA LEU A 14 -3.01 16.90 -3.26
C LEU A 14 -3.27 15.77 -2.28
N GLU A 15 -3.25 14.53 -2.76
CA GLU A 15 -3.45 13.35 -1.92
C GLU A 15 -2.15 12.97 -1.18
N PRO A 16 -2.13 13.02 0.16
CA PRO A 16 -0.91 12.69 0.93
C PRO A 16 -0.46 11.25 0.81
N LYS A 17 -1.30 10.33 0.32
CA LYS A 17 -0.87 8.95 0.03
C LYS A 17 0.12 8.85 -1.13
N LEU A 18 0.24 9.88 -1.97
CA LEU A 18 1.32 9.96 -2.95
C LEU A 18 2.65 10.23 -2.24
N ASP A 19 3.65 9.40 -2.48
CA ASP A 19 4.95 9.46 -1.81
C ASP A 19 5.59 10.87 -1.83
N VAL A 20 5.57 11.54 -2.97
CA VAL A 20 6.08 12.92 -3.11
C VAL A 20 5.34 13.91 -2.21
N VAL A 21 4.03 13.76 -2.05
CA VAL A 21 3.22 14.63 -1.19
C VAL A 21 3.44 14.25 0.29
N PHE A 22 3.53 12.95 0.59
CA PHE A 22 3.82 12.44 1.92
C PHE A 22 5.14 12.97 2.46
N HIS A 23 6.22 12.84 1.68
CA HIS A 23 7.54 13.37 2.05
C HIS A 23 7.55 14.89 2.20
N ALA A 24 6.86 15.63 1.31
CA ALA A 24 6.79 17.08 1.41
C ALA A 24 6.00 17.54 2.65
N LEU A 25 4.98 16.77 3.07
CA LEU A 25 4.17 17.06 4.24
C LEU A 25 4.92 16.76 5.55
N PHE A 26 5.62 15.61 5.62
CA PHE A 26 6.29 15.13 6.83
C PHE A 26 7.81 15.36 6.82
N ARG A 27 8.25 16.47 6.24
CA ARG A 27 9.64 16.93 6.24
C ARG A 27 10.13 17.30 7.65
N GLU A 28 11.44 17.53 7.79
CA GLU A 28 12.09 17.84 9.10
C GLU A 28 11.42 19.02 9.83
N GLU A 29 10.99 20.06 9.11
CA GLU A 29 10.32 21.22 9.70
C GLU A 29 8.94 20.89 10.29
N ASN A 30 8.33 19.79 9.82
CA ASN A 30 7.02 19.32 10.24
C ASN A 30 7.07 17.98 11.01
N LYS A 31 8.21 17.67 11.61
CA LYS A 31 8.41 16.41 12.34
C LYS A 31 7.45 16.18 13.51
N ASP A 32 6.87 17.22 14.05
CA ASP A 32 5.82 17.12 15.07
C ASP A 32 4.51 16.54 14.49
N LEU A 33 4.18 16.82 13.22
CA LEU A 33 3.05 16.17 12.54
C LEU A 33 3.32 14.68 12.30
N LEU A 34 4.55 14.33 11.93
CA LEU A 34 4.96 12.93 11.81
C LEU A 34 4.87 12.23 13.17
N GLY A 35 5.28 12.89 14.24
CA GLY A 35 5.12 12.42 15.62
C GLY A 35 3.66 12.15 15.98
N ALA A 36 2.75 13.06 15.63
CA ALA A 36 1.33 12.92 15.89
C ALA A 36 0.71 11.73 15.09
N LEU A 37 1.06 11.58 13.79
CA LEU A 37 0.66 10.42 12.99
C LEU A 37 1.17 9.11 13.62
N THR A 38 2.46 9.05 13.93
CA THR A 38 3.11 7.86 14.48
C THR A 38 2.55 7.53 15.87
N SER A 39 2.30 8.54 16.72
CA SER A 39 1.64 8.35 18.01
C SER A 39 0.25 7.77 17.89
N GLY A 40 -0.53 8.23 16.90
CA GLY A 40 -1.85 7.66 16.60
C GLY A 40 -1.78 6.18 16.19
N ILE A 41 -0.77 5.80 15.41
CA ILE A 41 -0.56 4.42 14.95
C ILE A 41 -0.06 3.53 16.10
N LEU A 42 0.96 3.97 16.83
CA LEU A 42 1.58 3.19 17.92
C LEU A 42 0.75 3.17 19.19
N LYS A 43 -0.22 4.07 19.34
CA LYS A 43 -1.04 4.28 20.54
C LYS A 43 -0.21 4.63 21.78
N GLU A 44 0.90 5.31 21.56
CA GLU A 44 1.80 5.85 22.59
C GLU A 44 2.36 7.19 22.13
N GLU A 45 2.81 8.03 23.06
CA GLU A 45 3.42 9.32 22.70
C GLU A 45 4.76 9.11 22.00
N VAL A 46 4.88 9.60 20.78
CA VAL A 46 6.09 9.50 19.94
C VAL A 46 6.59 10.90 19.62
N LYS A 47 7.87 11.12 19.86
CA LYS A 47 8.57 12.35 19.47
C LYS A 47 9.65 12.02 18.46
N ILE A 48 9.61 12.72 17.34
CA ILE A 48 10.60 12.56 16.25
C ILE A 48 11.82 13.42 16.59
N LYS A 49 12.99 12.81 16.59
CA LYS A 49 14.27 13.50 16.75
C LYS A 49 14.71 14.12 15.43
N THR A 50 14.77 13.30 14.38
CA THR A 50 15.14 13.71 13.03
C THR A 50 14.37 12.91 12.00
N THR A 51 14.19 13.50 10.81
CA THR A 51 13.71 12.78 9.62
C THR A 51 14.79 12.80 8.54
N ASP A 52 14.72 11.88 7.57
CA ASP A 52 15.59 11.91 6.41
C ASP A 52 15.39 13.21 5.63
N LYS A 53 16.48 13.72 5.06
CA LYS A 53 16.42 14.91 4.20
C LYS A 53 15.47 14.65 3.04
N ASN A 54 14.61 15.63 2.79
CA ASN A 54 13.65 15.58 1.69
C ASN A 54 14.39 15.54 0.35
N ARG A 55 14.50 14.37 -0.27
CA ARG A 55 15.18 14.18 -1.56
C ARG A 55 14.41 14.80 -2.74
N TYR A 56 13.12 15.08 -2.59
CA TYR A 56 12.30 15.64 -3.66
C TYR A 56 12.56 17.13 -3.96
N VAL A 57 13.21 17.85 -3.03
CA VAL A 57 13.58 19.27 -3.25
C VAL A 57 14.72 19.37 -4.27
N ASP A 58 15.57 18.34 -4.33
CA ASP A 58 16.78 18.32 -5.14
C ASP A 58 16.63 17.57 -6.49
N ILE A 59 15.41 17.06 -6.79
CA ILE A 59 15.18 16.33 -8.05
C ILE A 59 15.05 17.31 -9.20
N GLU A 60 16.04 17.32 -10.09
CA GLU A 60 16.04 18.10 -11.33
C GLU A 60 15.35 17.37 -12.49
N GLU A 61 15.25 16.04 -12.48
CA GLU A 61 14.65 15.23 -13.54
C GLU A 61 13.55 14.29 -13.04
N ALA A 62 12.46 14.18 -13.82
CA ALA A 62 11.29 13.37 -13.47
C ALA A 62 11.54 11.85 -13.46
N ASP A 63 12.58 11.37 -14.12
CA ASP A 63 12.91 9.94 -14.23
C ASP A 63 13.43 9.33 -12.92
N ASP A 64 14.05 10.12 -12.03
CA ASP A 64 14.53 9.66 -10.71
C ASP A 64 13.40 9.49 -9.68
N THR A 65 12.19 9.94 -10.00
CA THR A 65 11.04 9.96 -9.06
C THR A 65 10.22 8.67 -9.04
N LEU A 66 10.52 7.70 -9.89
CA LEU A 66 9.72 6.46 -10.02
C LEU A 66 10.05 5.41 -8.94
N GLY A 67 11.09 5.62 -8.12
CA GLY A 67 11.41 4.76 -6.98
C GLY A 67 10.44 4.95 -5.82
N VAL A 68 10.07 3.86 -5.16
CA VAL A 68 9.38 3.90 -3.87
C VAL A 68 10.34 4.50 -2.85
N MET A 69 9.90 5.57 -2.18
CA MET A 69 10.71 6.24 -1.17
C MET A 69 10.05 6.08 0.19
N ASP A 70 10.75 5.37 1.08
CA ASP A 70 10.37 5.25 2.48
C ASP A 70 10.66 6.56 3.19
N LEU A 71 9.79 7.02 4.06
CA LEU A 71 10.10 8.09 5.01
C LEU A 71 10.74 7.45 6.23
N ARG A 72 11.98 7.88 6.54
CA ARG A 72 12.74 7.37 7.70
C ARG A 72 12.86 8.46 8.76
N ALA A 73 12.69 8.05 9.99
CA ALA A 73 12.80 8.93 11.15
C ALA A 73 13.56 8.23 12.29
N GLU A 74 14.31 9.02 13.06
CA GLU A 74 14.85 8.63 14.36
C GLU A 74 13.94 9.22 15.45
N LEU A 75 13.53 8.40 16.40
CA LEU A 75 12.73 8.80 17.53
C LEU A 75 13.63 9.32 18.68
N GLU A 76 13.08 10.13 19.60
CA GLU A 76 13.85 10.62 20.75
C GLU A 76 14.35 9.50 21.67
N ASN A 77 13.65 8.35 21.70
CA ASN A 77 14.07 7.16 22.45
C ASN A 77 15.14 6.31 21.75
N GLY A 78 15.67 6.78 20.59
CA GLY A 78 16.69 6.09 19.78
C GLY A 78 16.15 5.08 18.79
N ALA A 79 14.86 4.75 18.81
CA ALA A 79 14.28 3.82 17.83
C ALA A 79 14.26 4.45 16.42
N HIS A 80 14.39 3.61 15.39
CA HIS A 80 14.21 3.99 14.00
C HIS A 80 12.79 3.65 13.53
N CYS A 81 12.16 4.57 12.82
CA CYS A 81 10.84 4.37 12.23
C CYS A 81 10.90 4.55 10.72
N ILE A 82 10.31 3.61 10.00
CA ILE A 82 10.18 3.65 8.54
C ILE A 82 8.69 3.65 8.25
N ILE A 83 8.22 4.58 7.41
CA ILE A 83 6.83 4.63 6.98
C ILE A 83 6.80 4.58 5.46
N GLU A 84 6.10 3.58 4.93
CA GLU A 84 5.92 3.34 3.51
C GLU A 84 4.43 3.33 3.17
N ILE A 85 4.03 4.01 2.07
CA ILE A 85 2.67 3.95 1.55
C ILE A 85 2.69 3.19 0.22
N GLN A 86 1.93 2.09 0.15
CA GLN A 86 1.81 1.25 -1.04
C GLN A 86 0.46 1.44 -1.69
N LEU A 87 0.45 2.04 -2.88
CA LEU A 87 -0.78 2.27 -3.65
C LEU A 87 -1.13 1.12 -4.59
N LYS A 88 -0.23 0.15 -4.72
CA LYS A 88 -0.34 -0.97 -5.65
C LYS A 88 -0.09 -2.26 -4.91
N HIS A 89 -0.92 -3.25 -5.19
CA HIS A 89 -0.63 -4.62 -4.78
C HIS A 89 0.57 -5.16 -5.57
N CYS A 90 1.52 -5.78 -4.89
CA CYS A 90 2.63 -6.50 -5.51
C CYS A 90 2.67 -7.95 -5.01
N GLU A 91 3.22 -8.84 -5.83
CA GLU A 91 3.51 -10.20 -5.38
C GLU A 91 4.55 -10.15 -4.23
N ASN A 92 4.42 -11.06 -3.27
CA ASN A 92 5.34 -11.20 -2.13
C ASN A 92 5.48 -9.92 -1.28
N GLU A 93 4.38 -9.23 -1.05
CA GLU A 93 4.36 -7.97 -0.30
C GLU A 93 4.83 -8.11 1.16
N PRO A 94 4.50 -9.18 1.91
CA PRO A 94 5.06 -9.43 3.24
C PRO A 94 6.58 -9.55 3.23
N GLU A 95 7.15 -10.25 2.25
CA GLU A 95 8.60 -10.41 2.09
C GLU A 95 9.27 -9.06 1.79
N ARG A 96 8.61 -8.24 0.98
CA ARG A 96 9.08 -6.89 0.65
C ARG A 96 9.12 -6.00 1.91
N ILE A 97 8.06 -5.97 2.70
CA ILE A 97 7.99 -5.21 3.95
C ILE A 97 9.10 -5.67 4.91
N LEU A 98 9.28 -6.98 5.06
CA LEU A 98 10.32 -7.55 5.89
C LEU A 98 11.73 -7.22 5.37
N TYR A 99 11.94 -7.23 4.05
CA TYR A 99 13.21 -6.87 3.42
C TYR A 99 13.62 -5.43 3.73
N TYR A 100 12.71 -4.46 3.58
CA TYR A 100 13.01 -3.06 3.88
C TYR A 100 13.27 -2.81 5.36
N TRP A 101 12.55 -3.50 6.24
CA TRP A 101 12.85 -3.49 7.66
C TRP A 101 14.25 -4.02 7.93
N ALA A 102 14.62 -5.18 7.37
CA ALA A 102 15.92 -5.82 7.56
C ALA A 102 17.06 -4.96 7.03
N ASP A 103 16.90 -4.33 5.88
CA ASP A 103 17.86 -3.40 5.29
C ASP A 103 18.12 -2.21 6.24
N ALA A 104 17.07 -1.56 6.72
CA ALA A 104 17.20 -0.45 7.65
C ALA A 104 17.81 -0.88 9.00
N TYR A 105 17.44 -2.05 9.51
CA TYR A 105 18.01 -2.58 10.74
C TYR A 105 19.49 -2.91 10.59
N SER A 106 19.89 -3.55 9.51
CA SER A 106 21.28 -3.94 9.25
C SER A 106 22.21 -2.75 9.02
N ARG A 107 21.71 -1.66 8.44
CA ARG A 107 22.50 -0.43 8.15
C ARG A 107 22.87 0.38 9.39
N GLN A 108 22.28 0.09 10.56
CA GLN A 108 22.62 0.77 11.81
C GLN A 108 24.04 0.49 12.28
N ILE A 109 24.64 -0.63 11.85
CA ILE A 109 25.99 -1.01 12.23
C ILE A 109 26.85 -1.31 11.02
N LYS A 110 28.18 -1.16 11.20
CA LYS A 110 29.20 -1.50 10.20
C LYS A 110 29.95 -2.77 10.64
N ARG A 111 30.71 -3.35 9.70
CA ARG A 111 31.56 -4.50 9.99
C ARG A 111 32.53 -4.17 11.14
N GLY A 112 32.49 -4.98 12.20
CA GLY A 112 33.29 -4.80 13.41
C GLY A 112 32.57 -4.07 14.55
N ASP A 113 31.39 -3.51 14.32
CA ASP A 113 30.56 -2.94 15.40
C ASP A 113 29.97 -4.05 16.29
N ARG A 114 29.62 -3.68 17.52
CA ARG A 114 28.94 -4.59 18.47
C ARG A 114 27.43 -4.58 18.18
N PHE A 115 26.81 -5.75 18.19
CA PHE A 115 25.34 -5.90 18.00
C PHE A 115 24.51 -5.13 19.04
N GLY A 116 25.06 -4.83 20.22
CA GLY A 116 24.40 -4.02 21.24
C GLY A 116 24.13 -2.56 20.83
N LYS A 117 24.69 -2.10 19.71
CA LYS A 117 24.38 -0.78 19.12
C LYS A 117 23.08 -0.77 18.29
N LEU A 118 22.54 -1.96 17.95
CA LEU A 118 21.33 -2.06 17.18
C LEU A 118 20.14 -1.55 18.01
N GLU A 119 19.46 -0.55 17.51
CA GLU A 119 18.26 0.01 18.13
C GLU A 119 16.98 -0.61 17.53
N LYS A 120 15.88 -0.44 18.23
CA LYS A 120 14.57 -0.88 17.77
C LYS A 120 14.27 -0.26 16.41
N THR A 121 13.78 -1.07 15.47
CA THR A 121 13.33 -0.63 14.16
C THR A 121 11.85 -0.96 13.99
N ILE A 122 11.06 0.08 13.76
CA ILE A 122 9.61 0.02 13.54
C ILE A 122 9.38 0.27 12.04
N SER A 123 8.74 -0.67 11.35
CA SER A 123 8.30 -0.47 9.97
C SER A 123 6.78 -0.39 9.94
N ILE A 124 6.25 0.68 9.36
CA ILE A 124 4.82 0.95 9.19
C ILE A 124 4.53 0.93 7.69
N ALA A 125 3.83 -0.10 7.24
CA ALA A 125 3.36 -0.21 5.87
C ALA A 125 1.87 0.18 5.81
N ILE A 126 1.55 1.20 5.02
CA ILE A 126 0.18 1.66 4.78
C ILE A 126 -0.21 1.23 3.37
N LEU A 127 -1.20 0.35 3.25
CA LEU A 127 -1.60 -0.30 2.00
C LEU A 127 -2.95 0.26 1.52
N ASP A 128 -3.05 0.66 0.24
CA ASP A 128 -4.34 1.04 -0.38
C ASP A 128 -5.07 -0.18 -0.98
N HIS A 129 -4.85 -1.35 -0.42
CA HIS A 129 -5.50 -2.62 -0.74
C HIS A 129 -5.56 -3.52 0.49
N GLU A 130 -6.32 -4.62 0.40
CA GLU A 130 -6.39 -5.63 1.44
C GLU A 130 -5.33 -6.72 1.17
N LEU A 131 -4.54 -7.06 2.18
CA LEU A 131 -3.54 -8.11 2.14
C LEU A 131 -4.21 -9.48 2.39
N GLU A 132 -3.81 -10.50 1.63
CA GLU A 132 -4.46 -11.82 1.73
C GLU A 132 -4.28 -12.46 3.11
N GLU A 133 -3.11 -12.28 3.72
CA GLU A 133 -2.76 -12.75 5.06
C GLU A 133 -3.61 -12.11 6.16
N LEU A 134 -4.23 -10.96 5.89
CA LEU A 134 -5.11 -10.24 6.82
C LEU A 134 -6.59 -10.36 6.45
N ARG A 135 -6.92 -11.23 5.47
CA ARG A 135 -8.31 -11.45 5.04
C ARG A 135 -9.15 -11.99 6.20
N GLY A 136 -10.30 -11.36 6.43
CA GLY A 136 -11.21 -11.72 7.51
C GLY A 136 -10.91 -11.08 8.86
N MET A 137 -9.80 -10.35 9.00
CA MET A 137 -9.54 -9.49 10.16
C MET A 137 -10.21 -8.13 9.96
N GLU A 138 -10.85 -7.61 11.01
CA GLU A 138 -11.50 -6.29 10.98
C GLU A 138 -10.59 -5.15 11.45
N GLU A 139 -9.48 -5.49 12.09
CA GLU A 139 -8.50 -4.54 12.60
C GLU A 139 -7.85 -3.75 11.46
N ILE A 140 -7.74 -2.43 11.62
CA ILE A 140 -7.13 -1.53 10.63
C ILE A 140 -5.64 -1.77 10.54
N GLY A 141 -4.97 -1.98 11.70
CA GLY A 141 -3.54 -2.13 11.83
C GLY A 141 -3.21 -3.37 12.64
N VAL A 142 -2.36 -4.22 12.08
CA VAL A 142 -1.87 -5.44 12.73
C VAL A 142 -0.37 -5.31 13.01
N LYS A 143 -0.01 -5.54 14.26
CA LYS A 143 1.38 -5.53 14.73
C LYS A 143 1.97 -6.94 14.68
N TRP A 144 3.13 -7.06 14.07
CA TRP A 144 3.89 -8.30 13.94
C TRP A 144 5.18 -8.24 14.76
N GLN A 145 5.49 -9.36 15.42
CA GLN A 145 6.68 -9.55 16.27
C GLN A 145 7.18 -10.98 16.16
N ILE A 146 8.47 -11.21 16.44
CA ILE A 146 9.03 -12.56 16.50
C ILE A 146 8.69 -13.18 17.85
N ARG A 147 7.89 -14.25 17.85
CA ARG A 147 7.43 -14.96 19.05
C ARG A 147 7.75 -16.44 18.99
N ASP A 148 7.79 -17.10 20.16
CA ASP A 148 7.96 -18.55 20.24
C ASP A 148 6.73 -19.27 19.64
N GLU A 149 7.01 -20.37 18.93
CA GLU A 149 5.97 -21.18 18.28
C GLU A 149 5.10 -21.95 19.29
N LEU A 150 5.68 -22.33 20.44
CA LEU A 150 4.99 -23.20 21.39
C LEU A 150 3.84 -22.51 22.11
N THR A 151 4.03 -21.26 22.51
CA THR A 151 3.03 -20.52 23.32
C THR A 151 2.54 -19.24 22.68
N GLY A 152 3.28 -18.69 21.71
CA GLY A 152 3.05 -17.38 21.12
C GLY A 152 3.26 -16.22 22.10
N LYS A 153 3.70 -16.46 23.34
CA LYS A 153 3.75 -15.46 24.40
C LYS A 153 5.12 -14.82 24.58
N ARG A 154 6.21 -15.56 24.30
CA ARG A 154 7.57 -15.07 24.50
C ARG A 154 8.04 -14.33 23.26
N ILE A 155 8.45 -13.09 23.43
CA ILE A 155 9.05 -12.29 22.37
C ILE A 155 10.55 -12.58 22.36
N LEU A 156 11.11 -12.96 21.19
CA LEU A 156 12.55 -13.23 21.04
C LEU A 156 13.37 -11.97 21.26
N THR A 157 12.91 -10.86 20.67
CA THR A 157 13.52 -9.54 20.77
C THR A 157 12.45 -8.46 20.54
N ASP A 158 12.59 -7.33 21.19
CA ASP A 158 11.76 -6.14 21.00
C ASP A 158 12.27 -5.24 19.86
N ARG A 159 13.39 -5.61 19.21
CA ARG A 159 14.03 -4.81 18.17
C ARG A 159 13.23 -4.80 16.85
N LEU A 160 12.41 -5.82 16.59
CA LEU A 160 11.56 -5.92 15.42
C LEU A 160 10.11 -5.56 15.77
N GLU A 161 9.57 -4.58 15.06
CA GLU A 161 8.16 -4.27 15.05
C GLU A 161 7.72 -3.91 13.62
N LEU A 162 6.79 -4.70 13.05
CA LEU A 162 6.16 -4.41 11.77
C LEU A 162 4.69 -4.08 12.03
N ILE A 163 4.18 -3.03 11.39
CA ILE A 163 2.78 -2.64 11.48
C ILE A 163 2.26 -2.50 10.07
N ILE A 164 1.23 -3.28 9.74
CA ILE A 164 0.57 -3.22 8.45
C ILE A 164 -0.80 -2.60 8.66
N ILE A 165 -1.08 -1.51 7.93
CA ILE A 165 -2.33 -0.75 8.00
C ILE A 165 -2.99 -0.79 6.62
N GLU A 166 -4.29 -1.13 6.57
CA GLU A 166 -5.05 -1.23 5.33
C GLU A 166 -6.07 -0.09 5.23
N LEU A 167 -5.87 0.83 4.30
CA LEU A 167 -6.78 1.97 4.06
C LEU A 167 -8.23 1.55 3.79
N PRO A 168 -8.52 0.45 3.05
CA PRO A 168 -9.89 -0.02 2.87
C PRO A 168 -10.60 -0.34 4.20
N LYS A 169 -9.88 -0.93 5.17
CA LYS A 169 -10.43 -1.22 6.51
C LYS A 169 -10.66 0.05 7.31
N ALA A 170 -9.76 1.03 7.20
CA ALA A 170 -9.93 2.33 7.86
C ALA A 170 -11.18 3.06 7.35
N ARG A 171 -11.44 3.05 6.03
CA ARG A 171 -12.66 3.61 5.42
C ARG A 171 -13.93 2.95 5.95
N LYS A 172 -13.91 1.62 6.15
CA LYS A 172 -15.05 0.86 6.71
C LYS A 172 -15.26 1.19 8.19
N MET A 173 -14.19 1.14 8.99
CA MET A 173 -14.25 1.35 10.44
C MET A 173 -14.63 2.78 10.83
N TYR A 174 -14.22 3.79 10.07
CA TYR A 174 -14.61 5.17 10.35
C TYR A 174 -16.12 5.38 10.40
N LYS A 175 -16.89 4.61 9.63
CA LYS A 175 -18.36 4.69 9.61
C LYS A 175 -18.99 4.27 10.95
N THR A 176 -18.35 3.38 11.69
CA THR A 176 -18.82 2.87 12.98
C THR A 176 -18.10 3.51 14.17
N ASN A 177 -16.85 3.94 13.97
CA ASN A 177 -16.03 4.56 15.01
C ASN A 177 -15.27 5.79 14.48
N PRO A 178 -15.96 6.94 14.28
CA PRO A 178 -15.36 8.15 13.73
C PRO A 178 -14.32 8.82 14.62
N ASN A 179 -14.30 8.49 15.93
CA ASN A 179 -13.36 9.05 16.89
C ASN A 179 -12.03 8.27 16.97
N ASN A 180 -11.89 7.19 16.20
CA ASN A 180 -10.64 6.44 16.15
C ASN A 180 -9.55 7.26 15.44
N THR A 181 -8.50 7.62 16.17
CA THR A 181 -7.41 8.48 15.68
C THR A 181 -6.69 7.88 14.46
N ILE A 182 -6.48 6.56 14.43
CA ILE A 182 -5.86 5.89 13.26
C ILE A 182 -6.76 6.07 12.04
N CYS A 183 -8.08 5.83 12.18
CA CYS A 183 -9.02 6.03 11.07
C CYS A 183 -8.98 7.46 10.55
N GLN A 184 -8.94 8.45 11.45
CA GLN A 184 -8.91 9.86 11.08
C GLN A 184 -7.66 10.20 10.27
N TRP A 185 -6.48 9.75 10.71
CA TRP A 185 -5.23 9.91 9.97
C TRP A 185 -5.26 9.19 8.63
N MET A 186 -5.75 7.95 8.58
CA MET A 186 -5.83 7.17 7.35
C MET A 186 -6.78 7.81 6.31
N LEU A 187 -7.93 8.35 6.76
CA LEU A 187 -8.83 9.08 5.87
C LEU A 187 -8.20 10.36 5.32
N PHE A 188 -7.48 11.09 6.16
CA PHE A 188 -6.74 12.28 5.73
C PHE A 188 -5.66 11.93 4.70
N LEU A 189 -4.87 10.88 4.94
CA LEU A 189 -3.83 10.43 4.01
C LEU A 189 -4.43 9.94 2.68
N ASP A 190 -5.54 9.22 2.74
CA ASP A 190 -6.20 8.64 1.57
C ASP A 190 -6.77 9.70 0.63
N ASN A 191 -7.62 10.59 1.15
CA ASN A 191 -8.20 11.68 0.38
C ASN A 191 -8.60 12.85 1.29
N PRO A 192 -7.79 13.91 1.35
CA PRO A 192 -8.07 15.07 2.22
C PRO A 192 -9.29 15.88 1.78
N ASN A 193 -9.75 15.70 0.53
CA ASN A 193 -10.85 16.48 -0.06
C ASN A 193 -12.25 15.89 0.27
N GLN A 194 -12.33 14.77 0.98
CA GLN A 194 -13.61 14.16 1.34
C GLN A 194 -14.30 14.89 2.51
N LYS A 195 -15.63 14.80 2.58
CA LYS A 195 -16.46 15.50 3.57
C LYS A 195 -16.15 15.11 5.01
N GLU A 196 -15.76 13.88 5.22
CA GLU A 196 -15.36 13.29 6.50
C GLU A 196 -14.16 14.04 7.09
N VAL A 197 -13.15 14.36 6.26
CA VAL A 197 -11.95 15.09 6.68
C VAL A 197 -12.29 16.53 7.12
N VAL A 198 -13.27 17.18 6.49
CA VAL A 198 -13.77 18.50 6.92
C VAL A 198 -14.34 18.45 8.35
N ARG A 199 -14.94 17.33 8.73
CA ARG A 199 -15.41 17.12 10.12
C ARG A 199 -14.23 16.84 11.05
N ILE A 200 -13.34 15.92 10.68
CA ILE A 200 -12.17 15.52 11.46
C ILE A 200 -11.32 16.73 11.83
N MET A 201 -11.03 17.63 10.89
CA MET A 201 -10.21 18.82 11.14
C MET A 201 -10.76 19.76 12.23
N LYS A 202 -12.06 19.72 12.50
CA LYS A 202 -12.68 20.54 13.56
C LYS A 202 -12.46 19.95 14.95
N GLU A 203 -12.31 18.63 15.04
CA GLU A 203 -12.24 17.87 16.27
C GLU A 203 -10.79 17.45 16.59
N ASN A 204 -9.95 17.25 15.56
CA ASN A 204 -8.56 16.83 15.68
C ASN A 204 -7.60 17.96 15.27
N LYS A 205 -6.90 18.52 16.26
CA LYS A 205 -5.98 19.67 16.07
C LYS A 205 -4.77 19.32 15.20
N ASP A 206 -4.26 18.08 15.28
CA ASP A 206 -3.08 17.65 14.54
C ASP A 206 -3.42 17.49 13.06
N ILE A 207 -4.58 16.91 12.75
CA ILE A 207 -5.07 16.82 11.37
C ILE A 207 -5.41 18.22 10.82
N ASN A 208 -5.97 19.11 11.65
CA ASN A 208 -6.17 20.49 11.21
C ASN A 208 -4.86 21.18 10.83
N LYS A 209 -3.80 20.99 11.63
CA LYS A 209 -2.45 21.49 11.31
C LYS A 209 -1.88 20.83 10.07
N ALA A 210 -2.07 19.52 9.90
CA ALA A 210 -1.64 18.78 8.71
C ALA A 210 -2.31 19.31 7.44
N ILE A 211 -3.58 19.73 7.50
CA ILE A 211 -4.28 20.36 6.39
C ILE A 211 -3.67 21.74 6.06
N ASP A 212 -3.30 22.54 7.07
CA ASP A 212 -2.64 23.82 6.85
C ASP A 212 -1.33 23.68 6.08
N GLU A 213 -0.51 22.70 6.45
CA GLU A 213 0.74 22.38 5.76
C GLU A 213 0.47 21.81 4.35
N LEU A 214 -0.54 20.97 4.22
CA LEU A 214 -0.93 20.39 2.94
C LEU A 214 -1.43 21.45 1.94
N GLU A 215 -2.08 22.52 2.40
CA GLU A 215 -2.45 23.67 1.57
C GLU A 215 -1.20 24.33 0.96
N GLN A 216 -0.13 24.51 1.78
CA GLN A 216 1.13 25.07 1.30
C GLN A 216 1.81 24.12 0.30
N VAL A 217 1.88 22.82 0.62
CA VAL A 217 2.41 21.78 -0.28
C VAL A 217 1.65 21.78 -1.60
N SER A 218 0.32 21.81 -1.55
CA SER A 218 -0.55 21.82 -2.74
C SER A 218 -0.46 23.11 -3.57
N GLY A 219 -0.05 24.21 -2.96
CA GLY A 219 0.22 25.49 -3.63
C GLY A 219 1.53 25.52 -4.41
N ASN A 220 2.43 24.56 -4.21
CA ASN A 220 3.70 24.47 -4.90
C ASN A 220 3.50 23.87 -6.31
N GLU A 221 3.70 24.69 -7.36
CA GLU A 221 3.48 24.27 -8.75
C GLU A 221 4.36 23.08 -9.19
N LYS A 222 5.64 23.05 -8.75
CA LYS A 222 6.56 21.96 -9.07
C LYS A 222 6.07 20.64 -8.45
N LEU A 223 5.72 20.66 -7.17
CA LEU A 223 5.20 19.48 -6.47
C LEU A 223 3.87 19.00 -7.07
N ARG A 224 2.97 19.94 -7.40
CA ARG A 224 1.70 19.62 -8.06
C ARG A 224 1.93 18.90 -9.38
N ARG A 225 2.84 19.40 -10.21
CA ARG A 225 3.16 18.77 -11.49
C ARG A 225 3.73 17.36 -11.32
N ILE A 226 4.64 17.17 -10.34
CA ILE A 226 5.20 15.84 -10.04
C ILE A 226 4.09 14.89 -9.55
N ALA A 227 3.22 15.36 -8.65
CA ALA A 227 2.09 14.56 -8.15
C ALA A 227 1.16 14.13 -9.29
N GLU A 228 0.80 15.05 -10.20
CA GLU A 228 -0.04 14.76 -11.37
C GLU A 228 0.61 13.71 -12.30
N LEU A 229 1.92 13.79 -12.53
CA LEU A 229 2.66 12.80 -13.31
C LEU A 229 2.67 11.43 -12.62
N LYS A 230 2.87 11.38 -11.30
CA LYS A 230 2.79 10.15 -10.52
C LYS A 230 1.39 9.53 -10.54
N GLU A 231 0.34 10.31 -10.34
CA GLU A 231 -1.03 9.84 -10.47
C GLU A 231 -1.33 9.27 -11.85
N LYS A 232 -0.86 9.94 -12.89
CA LYS A 232 -1.00 9.44 -14.26
C LYS A 232 -0.28 8.12 -14.43
N TYR A 233 0.99 8.03 -14.01
CA TYR A 233 1.77 6.79 -14.07
C TYR A 233 1.07 5.63 -13.36
N ILE A 234 0.57 5.86 -12.13
CA ILE A 234 -0.15 4.84 -11.37
C ILE A 234 -1.39 4.36 -12.12
N ARG A 235 -2.18 5.28 -12.70
CA ARG A 235 -3.38 4.94 -13.48
C ARG A 235 -3.06 4.16 -14.75
N ASP A 236 -2.02 4.59 -15.49
CA ASP A 236 -1.61 3.94 -16.74
C ASP A 236 -1.12 2.51 -16.46
N GLU A 237 -0.36 2.31 -15.39
CA GLU A 237 0.10 0.99 -14.97
C GLU A 237 -1.06 0.09 -14.49
N GLN A 238 -1.98 0.60 -13.68
CA GLN A 238 -3.17 -0.15 -13.27
C GLN A 238 -4.01 -0.56 -14.48
N ALA A 239 -4.17 0.31 -15.47
CA ALA A 239 -4.87 -0.01 -16.70
C ALA A 239 -4.14 -1.11 -17.50
N SER A 240 -2.80 -1.06 -17.56
CA SER A 240 -1.99 -2.08 -18.23
C SER A 240 -2.11 -3.44 -17.54
N ILE A 241 -2.06 -3.49 -16.21
CA ILE A 241 -2.24 -4.73 -15.43
C ILE A 241 -3.65 -5.30 -15.64
N ALA A 242 -4.68 -4.46 -15.55
CA ALA A 242 -6.07 -4.88 -15.78
C ALA A 242 -6.28 -5.43 -17.20
N TYR A 243 -5.66 -4.79 -18.21
CA TYR A 243 -5.69 -5.28 -19.58
C TYR A 243 -5.03 -6.66 -19.72
N ALA A 244 -3.82 -6.82 -19.15
CA ALA A 244 -3.10 -8.10 -19.20
C ALA A 244 -3.86 -9.23 -18.48
N GLN A 245 -4.47 -8.95 -17.34
CA GLN A 245 -5.31 -9.91 -16.60
C GLN A 245 -6.54 -10.34 -17.42
N ASN A 246 -7.25 -9.38 -18.01
CA ASN A 246 -8.43 -9.66 -18.84
C ASN A 246 -8.06 -10.48 -20.08
N GLU A 247 -6.93 -10.15 -20.72
CA GLU A 247 -6.46 -10.90 -21.90
C GLU A 247 -6.02 -12.32 -21.49
N GLY A 248 -5.31 -12.47 -20.39
CA GLY A 248 -4.96 -13.78 -19.82
C GLY A 248 -6.19 -14.62 -19.48
N TYR A 249 -7.22 -14.02 -18.88
CA TYR A 249 -8.49 -14.71 -18.60
C TYR A 249 -9.17 -15.19 -19.88
N ARG A 250 -9.29 -14.32 -20.90
CA ARG A 250 -9.89 -14.69 -22.19
C ARG A 250 -9.14 -15.82 -22.88
N GLN A 251 -7.79 -15.76 -22.88
CA GLN A 251 -6.96 -16.83 -23.48
C GLN A 251 -7.10 -18.13 -22.68
N GLY A 252 -7.10 -18.06 -21.34
CA GLY A 252 -7.31 -19.22 -20.47
C GLY A 252 -8.69 -19.86 -20.68
N GLU A 253 -9.75 -19.07 -20.78
CA GLU A 253 -11.11 -19.55 -21.04
C GLU A 253 -11.22 -20.21 -22.44
N ALA A 254 -10.64 -19.58 -23.46
CA ALA A 254 -10.64 -20.14 -24.82
C ALA A 254 -9.88 -21.47 -24.87
N LYS A 255 -8.70 -21.53 -24.21
CA LYS A 255 -7.90 -22.76 -24.11
C LYS A 255 -8.63 -23.86 -23.35
N GLY A 256 -9.21 -23.53 -22.19
CA GLY A 256 -9.97 -24.49 -21.39
C GLY A 256 -11.16 -25.07 -22.15
N LYS A 257 -11.92 -24.24 -22.88
CA LYS A 257 -13.02 -24.71 -23.75
C LYS A 257 -12.53 -25.61 -24.88
N ALA A 258 -11.38 -25.31 -25.48
CA ALA A 258 -10.80 -26.16 -26.55
C ALA A 258 -10.32 -27.52 -26.00
N GLU A 259 -9.66 -27.51 -24.82
CA GLU A 259 -9.22 -28.72 -24.13
C GLU A 259 -10.42 -29.61 -23.72
N GLU A 260 -11.47 -29.00 -23.14
CA GLU A 260 -12.72 -29.71 -22.78
C GLU A 260 -13.34 -30.40 -24.01
N LYS A 261 -13.51 -29.68 -25.12
CA LYS A 261 -14.04 -30.25 -26.38
C LYS A 261 -13.20 -31.43 -26.84
N THR A 262 -11.87 -31.31 -26.78
CA THR A 262 -10.94 -32.38 -27.16
C THR A 262 -11.06 -33.60 -26.23
N GLU A 263 -11.17 -33.39 -24.94
CA GLU A 263 -11.37 -34.46 -23.97
C GLU A 263 -12.69 -35.19 -24.16
N VAL A 264 -13.78 -34.45 -24.40
CA VAL A 264 -15.10 -35.02 -24.71
C VAL A 264 -15.03 -35.85 -25.98
N ALA A 265 -14.41 -35.33 -27.06
CA ALA A 265 -14.23 -36.05 -28.30
C ALA A 265 -13.46 -37.38 -28.12
N LYS A 266 -12.35 -37.36 -27.34
CA LYS A 266 -11.60 -38.60 -27.03
C LYS A 266 -12.45 -39.62 -26.25
N LYS A 267 -13.28 -39.18 -25.30
CA LYS A 267 -14.19 -40.08 -24.54
C LYS A 267 -15.25 -40.70 -25.47
N LEU A 268 -15.80 -39.92 -26.39
CA LEU A 268 -16.80 -40.40 -27.35
C LEU A 268 -16.21 -41.35 -28.42
N LEU A 269 -14.96 -41.11 -28.88
CA LEU A 269 -14.21 -42.02 -29.73
C LEU A 269 -14.00 -43.37 -29.06
N LYS A 270 -13.61 -43.42 -27.79
CA LYS A 270 -13.48 -44.66 -27.01
C LYS A 270 -14.79 -45.45 -26.90
N LYS A 271 -15.95 -44.75 -26.94
CA LYS A 271 -17.29 -45.39 -27.00
C LYS A 271 -17.73 -45.77 -28.38
N GLN A 272 -16.86 -45.67 -29.38
CA GLN A 272 -17.11 -46.02 -30.79
C GLN A 272 -18.26 -45.21 -31.44
N MET A 273 -18.47 -43.97 -30.96
CA MET A 273 -19.48 -43.08 -31.56
C MET A 273 -19.02 -42.62 -32.97
N PRO A 274 -19.91 -42.50 -33.94
CA PRO A 274 -19.58 -42.02 -35.27
C PRO A 274 -18.95 -40.62 -35.22
N ILE A 275 -17.93 -40.39 -36.05
CA ILE A 275 -17.16 -39.12 -36.06
C ILE A 275 -18.06 -37.90 -36.35
N ARG A 276 -19.10 -38.08 -37.19
CA ARG A 276 -20.09 -37.01 -37.49
C ARG A 276 -20.88 -36.59 -36.26
N ASP A 277 -21.28 -37.56 -35.46
CA ASP A 277 -22.06 -37.29 -34.20
C ASP A 277 -21.14 -36.62 -33.16
N ILE A 278 -19.85 -37.01 -33.10
CA ILE A 278 -18.86 -36.37 -32.23
C ILE A 278 -18.65 -34.92 -32.66
N ALA A 279 -18.57 -34.65 -33.97
CA ALA A 279 -18.42 -33.29 -34.48
C ALA A 279 -19.62 -32.41 -34.13
N GLU A 280 -20.85 -32.95 -34.23
CA GLU A 280 -22.07 -32.24 -33.86
C GLU A 280 -22.11 -31.89 -32.37
N VAL A 281 -21.71 -32.82 -31.49
CA VAL A 281 -21.73 -32.64 -30.05
C VAL A 281 -20.62 -31.69 -29.57
N THR A 282 -19.41 -31.79 -30.14
CA THR A 282 -18.23 -31.06 -29.64
C THR A 282 -17.98 -29.76 -30.39
N GLY A 283 -18.51 -29.63 -31.60
CA GLY A 283 -18.23 -28.52 -32.51
C GLY A 283 -16.79 -28.52 -33.04
N LEU A 284 -16.06 -29.66 -32.94
CA LEU A 284 -14.77 -29.89 -33.58
C LEU A 284 -14.98 -30.30 -35.05
N SER A 285 -14.02 -29.95 -35.90
CA SER A 285 -14.00 -30.40 -37.28
C SER A 285 -13.72 -31.91 -37.39
N LEU A 286 -14.17 -32.53 -38.47
CA LEU A 286 -13.90 -33.95 -38.71
C LEU A 286 -12.39 -34.26 -38.72
N GLU A 287 -11.58 -33.37 -39.28
CA GLU A 287 -10.12 -33.49 -39.30
C GLU A 287 -9.47 -33.42 -37.90
N GLU A 288 -9.97 -32.55 -37.07
CA GLU A 288 -9.50 -32.47 -35.67
C GLU A 288 -9.83 -33.76 -34.90
N ILE A 289 -11.03 -34.29 -35.07
CA ILE A 289 -11.43 -35.56 -34.43
C ILE A 289 -10.63 -36.75 -34.97
N GLU A 290 -10.34 -36.79 -36.25
CA GLU A 290 -9.51 -37.86 -36.84
C GLU A 290 -8.08 -37.87 -36.29
N ARG A 291 -7.50 -36.72 -35.98
CA ARG A 291 -6.18 -36.60 -35.33
C ARG A 291 -6.15 -37.03 -33.85
N LEU A 292 -7.31 -37.25 -33.26
CA LEU A 292 -7.43 -37.70 -31.86
C LEU A 292 -7.53 -39.21 -31.73
N LYS A 293 -7.65 -39.98 -32.84
CA LYS A 293 -7.64 -41.45 -32.83
C LYS A 293 -6.26 -41.98 -32.47
#